data_141e43b412190caf95ebf0881932b4e1
#
_entry.id   141e43b412190caf95ebf0881932b4e1
#
_cell.length_a   1.000
_cell.length_b   1.000
_cell.length_c   1.000
_cell.angle_alpha   90.00
_cell.angle_beta   90.00
_cell.angle_gamma   90.00
#
_symmetry.space_group_name_H-M   'P 1'
#
loop_
_entity.id
_entity.type
_entity.pdbx_description
1 polymer ?
#
loop_
_entity_poly.entity_id
_entity_poly.type
_entity_poly.pdbx_seq_one_letter_code
_entity_poly.pdbx_strand_id
1 'polypeptide(L)'
;MKVNVKQKDIDEGVQGSENSCALALAVRRAFNTHNVYVHYIGEDGHFSRLRIKVDNEYYSHSHIDKAEHCDNFIDWFDNGMLGEDGCEPFKFEIDTSTTTI
;
A
#
# COMPACT_ATOMS: atom_id res chain seq x y z
N MET A 1 -11.70 -5.25 4.12
CA MET A 1 -10.74 -6.22 3.57
C MET A 1 -9.43 -6.13 4.33
N LYS A 2 -9.05 -7.22 4.95
CA LYS A 2 -7.79 -7.28 5.71
C LYS A 2 -6.62 -7.56 4.78
N VAL A 3 -5.59 -6.76 4.91
CA VAL A 3 -4.39 -6.89 4.11
C VAL A 3 -3.21 -7.22 5.02
N ASN A 4 -2.53 -8.32 4.75
CA ASN A 4 -1.33 -8.72 5.48
C ASN A 4 -0.11 -8.45 4.59
N VAL A 5 0.70 -7.48 5.00
CA VAL A 5 1.98 -7.26 4.35
C VAL A 5 2.99 -8.20 5.02
N LYS A 6 3.46 -9.17 4.27
CA LYS A 6 4.36 -10.21 4.79
C LYS A 6 5.80 -9.94 4.39
N GLN A 7 6.73 -10.60 5.06
CA GLN A 7 8.14 -10.49 4.73
C GLN A 7 8.38 -10.86 3.25
N LYS A 8 7.65 -11.84 2.76
CA LYS A 8 7.71 -12.25 1.36
C LYS A 8 7.43 -11.09 0.41
N ASP A 9 6.45 -10.26 0.75
CA ASP A 9 6.08 -9.10 -0.07
C ASP A 9 7.22 -8.07 -0.09
N ILE A 10 7.87 -7.90 1.03
CA ILE A 10 9.00 -6.99 1.15
C ILE A 10 10.18 -7.51 0.34
N ASP A 11 10.44 -8.81 0.42
CA ASP A 11 11.56 -9.44 -0.27
C ASP A 11 11.39 -9.45 -1.79
N GLU A 12 10.15 -9.67 -2.26
CA GLU A 12 9.85 -9.80 -3.68
C GLU A 12 9.39 -8.50 -4.33
N GLY A 13 9.01 -7.52 -3.53
CA GLY A 13 8.51 -6.26 -4.05
C GLY A 13 9.57 -5.45 -4.79
N VAL A 14 9.10 -4.67 -5.74
CA VAL A 14 9.97 -3.81 -6.55
C VAL A 14 9.83 -2.37 -6.10
N GLN A 15 10.92 -1.77 -5.69
CA GLN A 15 10.94 -0.37 -5.26
C GLN A 15 10.49 0.55 -6.41
N GLY A 16 9.67 1.52 -6.07
CA GLY A 16 9.18 2.49 -7.05
C GLY A 16 8.15 1.97 -8.02
N SER A 17 7.71 0.72 -7.89
CA SER A 17 6.74 0.14 -8.78
C SER A 17 5.32 0.27 -8.21
N GLU A 18 4.42 0.87 -8.96
CA GLU A 18 3.04 1.06 -8.52
C GLU A 18 2.27 -0.25 -8.38
N ASN A 19 2.59 -1.23 -9.21
CA ASN A 19 1.85 -2.49 -9.24
C ASN A 19 2.62 -3.69 -8.68
N SER A 20 3.87 -3.51 -8.32
CA SER A 20 4.73 -4.61 -7.85
C SER A 20 5.51 -4.28 -6.59
N CYS A 21 5.23 -3.15 -5.93
CA CYS A 21 5.85 -2.86 -4.65
C CYS A 21 5.28 -3.80 -3.58
N ALA A 22 5.90 -3.84 -2.43
CA ALA A 22 5.49 -4.73 -1.34
C ALA A 22 4.01 -4.57 -0.98
N LEU A 23 3.55 -3.33 -0.90
CA LEU A 23 2.16 -3.05 -0.55
C LEU A 23 1.21 -3.54 -1.65
N ALA A 24 1.56 -3.31 -2.91
CA ALA A 24 0.75 -3.77 -4.03
C ALA A 24 0.63 -5.29 -4.06
N LEU A 25 1.72 -6.01 -3.78
CA LEU A 25 1.69 -7.47 -3.73
C LEU A 25 0.75 -7.98 -2.64
N ALA A 26 0.78 -7.35 -1.48
CA ALA A 26 -0.10 -7.72 -0.38
C ALA A 26 -1.57 -7.47 -0.72
N VAL A 27 -1.86 -6.33 -1.33
CA VAL A 27 -3.24 -5.99 -1.73
C VAL A 27 -3.73 -6.93 -2.83
N ARG A 28 -2.89 -7.25 -3.79
CA ARG A 28 -3.23 -8.22 -4.85
C ARG A 28 -3.66 -9.55 -4.26
N ARG A 29 -2.94 -10.01 -3.27
CA ARG A 29 -3.28 -11.28 -2.61
C ARG A 29 -4.60 -11.16 -1.84
N ALA A 30 -4.80 -10.06 -1.13
CA ALA A 30 -6.01 -9.85 -0.33
C ALA A 30 -7.27 -9.80 -1.20
N PHE A 31 -7.19 -9.15 -2.35
CA PHE A 31 -8.32 -9.00 -3.26
C PHE A 31 -8.39 -10.07 -4.34
N ASN A 32 -7.38 -10.93 -4.40
CA ASN A 32 -7.29 -11.99 -5.41
C ASN A 32 -7.41 -11.43 -6.83
N THR A 33 -6.67 -10.37 -7.12
CA THR A 33 -6.63 -9.76 -8.45
C THR A 33 -5.23 -9.24 -8.72
N HIS A 34 -4.84 -9.23 -9.99
CA HIS A 34 -3.56 -8.65 -10.40
C HIS A 34 -3.67 -7.17 -10.73
N ASN A 35 -4.88 -6.65 -10.83
CA ASN A 35 -5.12 -5.27 -11.23
C ASN A 35 -5.11 -4.36 -10.01
N VAL A 36 -3.92 -4.16 -9.44
CA VAL A 36 -3.72 -3.32 -8.27
C VAL A 36 -2.61 -2.32 -8.56
N TYR A 37 -2.87 -1.06 -8.25
CA TYR A 37 -1.90 0.02 -8.36
C TYR A 37 -1.87 0.80 -7.07
N VAL A 38 -0.68 1.00 -6.52
CA VAL A 38 -0.49 1.81 -5.34
C VAL A 38 0.15 3.12 -5.78
N HIS A 39 -0.63 4.18 -5.72
CA HIS A 39 -0.17 5.51 -6.07
C HIS A 39 0.23 6.25 -4.81
N TYR A 40 1.40 6.83 -4.84
CA TYR A 40 1.90 7.61 -3.72
C TYR A 40 2.15 9.02 -4.21
N ILE A 41 1.20 9.88 -3.96
CA ILE A 41 1.23 11.24 -4.44
C ILE A 41 1.94 12.12 -3.43
N GLY A 42 3.17 12.50 -3.74
CA GLY A 42 3.91 13.48 -2.97
C GLY A 42 4.12 14.71 -3.81
N GLU A 43 3.82 15.85 -3.26
CA GLU A 43 4.08 17.12 -3.89
C GLU A 43 4.97 17.97 -3.01
N ASP A 44 6.05 18.43 -3.57
CA ASP A 44 6.95 19.48 -3.08
C ASP A 44 6.80 19.90 -1.62
N GLY A 45 7.20 19.04 -0.70
CA GLY A 45 7.16 19.35 0.72
C GLY A 45 5.79 19.23 1.35
N HIS A 46 4.79 18.82 0.59
CA HIS A 46 3.45 18.60 1.10
C HIS A 46 3.21 17.13 1.36
N PHE A 47 2.04 16.83 1.91
CA PHE A 47 1.71 15.47 2.32
C PHE A 47 1.73 14.49 1.16
N SER A 48 2.53 13.47 1.32
CA SER A 48 2.43 12.31 0.45
C SER A 48 1.26 11.47 0.91
N ARG A 49 0.37 11.18 0.02
CA ARG A 49 -0.82 10.39 0.32
C ARG A 49 -0.93 9.20 -0.58
N LEU A 50 -1.15 8.09 0.04
CA LEU A 50 -1.37 6.82 -0.60
C LEU A 50 -2.78 6.77 -1.20
N ARG A 51 -2.87 6.22 -2.39
CA ARG A 51 -4.14 5.85 -3.01
C ARG A 51 -3.96 4.47 -3.62
N ILE A 52 -4.88 3.57 -3.30
CA ILE A 52 -4.82 2.22 -3.83
C ILE A 52 -5.97 2.03 -4.82
N LYS A 53 -5.64 1.60 -6.03
CA LYS A 53 -6.62 1.25 -7.04
C LYS A 53 -6.66 -0.26 -7.15
N VAL A 54 -7.84 -0.85 -6.98
CA VAL A 54 -8.07 -2.28 -7.13
C VAL A 54 -9.15 -2.46 -8.17
N ASP A 55 -8.81 -3.08 -9.28
CA ASP A 55 -9.67 -3.16 -10.47
C ASP A 55 -10.08 -1.73 -10.89
N ASN A 56 -11.33 -1.37 -10.76
CA ASN A 56 -11.80 -0.02 -11.10
C ASN A 56 -12.16 0.82 -9.89
N GLU A 57 -11.85 0.35 -8.69
CA GLU A 57 -12.18 1.03 -7.45
C GLU A 57 -10.98 1.72 -6.85
N TYR A 58 -11.16 2.95 -6.40
CA TYR A 58 -10.11 3.71 -5.73
C TYR A 58 -10.37 3.79 -4.24
N TYR A 59 -9.34 3.50 -3.47
CA TYR A 59 -9.39 3.62 -2.01
C TYR A 59 -8.38 4.66 -1.57
N SER A 60 -8.89 5.73 -0.99
CA SER A 60 -8.05 6.82 -0.51
C SER A 60 -7.76 6.66 0.98
N HIS A 61 -7.05 7.63 1.54
CA HIS A 61 -6.66 7.64 2.95
C HIS A 61 -7.81 7.36 3.91
N SER A 62 -8.99 7.90 3.61
CA SER A 62 -10.16 7.75 4.49
C SER A 62 -10.73 6.33 4.51
N HIS A 63 -10.38 5.52 3.52
CA HIS A 63 -10.85 4.13 3.42
C HIS A 63 -9.83 3.13 3.95
N ILE A 64 -8.67 3.60 4.36
CA ILE A 64 -7.56 2.74 4.74
C ILE A 64 -7.22 3.03 6.20
N ASP A 65 -7.37 2.03 7.06
CA ASP A 65 -6.90 2.20 8.42
C ASP A 65 -5.38 2.15 8.40
N LYS A 66 -4.75 2.80 9.35
CA LYS A 66 -3.29 2.91 9.39
C LYS A 66 -2.70 3.49 8.10
N ALA A 67 -3.45 4.37 7.44
CA ALA A 67 -3.00 4.96 6.19
C ALA A 67 -1.67 5.70 6.34
N GLU A 68 -1.46 6.38 7.46
CA GLU A 68 -0.18 7.02 7.75
C GLU A 68 0.96 6.03 7.82
N HIS A 69 0.71 4.88 8.42
CA HIS A 69 1.72 3.83 8.48
C HIS A 69 2.03 3.30 7.09
N CYS A 70 1.01 3.16 6.26
CA CYS A 70 1.19 2.75 4.87
C CYS A 70 2.02 3.77 4.09
N ASP A 71 1.77 5.06 4.31
CA ASP A 71 2.56 6.13 3.68
C ASP A 71 4.03 6.01 4.07
N ASN A 72 4.29 5.85 5.36
CA ASN A 72 5.66 5.69 5.86
C ASN A 72 6.31 4.43 5.33
N PHE A 73 5.55 3.34 5.26
CA PHE A 73 6.04 2.08 4.75
C PHE A 73 6.50 2.23 3.30
N ILE A 74 5.71 2.87 2.45
CA ILE A 74 6.07 3.07 1.05
C ILE A 74 7.33 3.92 0.95
N ASP A 75 7.43 4.98 1.72
CA ASP A 75 8.59 5.84 1.73
C ASP A 75 9.85 5.07 2.13
N TRP A 76 9.77 4.30 3.21
CA TRP A 76 10.88 3.46 3.65
C TRP A 76 11.24 2.42 2.60
N PHE A 77 10.26 1.77 2.02
CA PHE A 77 10.48 0.72 1.03
C PHE A 77 11.19 1.28 -0.21
N ASP A 78 10.71 2.41 -0.72
CA ASP A 78 11.26 3.01 -1.93
C ASP A 78 12.68 3.55 -1.71
N ASN A 79 13.02 3.88 -0.48
CA ASN A 79 14.35 4.36 -0.13
C ASN A 79 15.30 3.26 0.37
N GLY A 80 14.86 2.01 0.28
CA GLY A 80 15.70 0.87 0.66
C GLY A 80 15.90 0.68 2.15
N MET A 81 15.06 1.29 2.98
CA MET A 81 15.13 1.17 4.42
C MET A 81 14.41 -0.09 4.89
N LEU A 82 15.06 -1.23 4.71
CA LEU A 82 14.50 -2.53 5.05
C LEU A 82 14.95 -2.98 6.44
N GLY A 83 14.12 -3.75 7.10
CA GLY A 83 14.46 -4.36 8.38
C GLY A 83 14.01 -3.54 9.58
N GLU A 84 14.75 -3.63 10.67
CA GLU A 84 14.33 -3.10 11.98
C GLU A 84 13.98 -1.62 12.01
N ASP A 85 14.66 -0.81 11.23
CA ASP A 85 14.45 0.63 11.22
C ASP A 85 13.63 1.10 10.03
N GLY A 86 12.92 0.20 9.39
CA GLY A 86 12.18 0.53 8.18
C GLY A 86 11.02 -0.41 7.93
N CYS A 87 11.04 -1.07 6.78
CA CYS A 87 9.94 -1.93 6.36
C CYS A 87 9.89 -3.23 7.13
N GLU A 88 8.83 -3.41 7.87
CA GLU A 88 8.54 -4.65 8.58
C GLU A 88 7.14 -5.12 8.20
N PRO A 89 6.87 -6.42 8.30
CA PRO A 89 5.53 -6.93 8.06
C PRO A 89 4.51 -6.27 8.99
N PHE A 90 3.34 -5.98 8.45
CA PHE A 90 2.26 -5.40 9.24
C PHE A 90 0.92 -5.71 8.60
N LYS A 91 -0.15 -5.38 9.28
CA LYS A 91 -1.52 -5.61 8.80
C LYS A 91 -2.28 -4.30 8.79
N PHE A 92 -3.16 -4.16 7.82
CA PHE A 92 -4.07 -3.03 7.78
C PHE A 92 -5.38 -3.45 7.12
N GLU A 93 -6.36 -2.58 7.14
CA GLU A 93 -7.65 -2.87 6.50
C GLU A 93 -8.02 -1.78 5.50
N ILE A 94 -8.68 -2.22 4.44
CA ILE A 94 -9.28 -1.32 3.47
C ILE A 94 -10.79 -1.46 3.64
N ASP A 95 -11.46 -0.34 3.87
CA ASP A 95 -12.90 -0.32 3.99
C ASP A 95 -13.53 -0.44 2.61
N THR A 96 -14.06 -1.61 2.33
CA THR A 96 -14.70 -1.92 1.05
C THR A 96 -16.21 -1.76 1.10
N SER A 97 -16.73 -1.35 2.24
CA SER A 97 -18.19 -1.19 2.41
C SER A 97 -18.70 0.14 1.91
N THR A 98 -17.87 0.89 1.22
CA THR A 98 -18.28 2.16 0.65
C THR A 98 -19.38 1.94 -0.36
N THR A 99 -20.54 2.24 0.04
CA THR A 99 -21.65 2.30 -0.86
C THR A 99 -21.66 3.65 -1.50
N THR A 100 -21.36 3.65 -2.73
CA THR A 100 -21.72 4.79 -3.55
C THR A 100 -23.20 4.69 -3.84
N ILE A 101 -23.87 5.51 -3.27
CA ILE A 101 -25.27 5.62 -3.62
C ILE A 101 -25.44 6.81 -4.52
#